data_c1d5f323522ddd215156ae77624e84b6
#
_entry.id   c1d5f323522ddd215156ae77624e84b6
#
_cell.length_a   1.000
_cell.length_b   1.000
_cell.length_c   1.000
_cell.angle_alpha   90.00
_cell.angle_beta   90.00
_cell.angle_gamma   90.00
#
_symmetry.space_group_name_H-M   'P 1'
#
loop_
_entity.id
_entity.type
_entity.pdbx_description
1 polymer ?
#
loop_
_entity_poly.entity_id
_entity_poly.type
_entity_poly.pdbx_seq_one_letter_code
_entity_poly.pdbx_strand_id
1 'polypeptide(L)'
;MSKTNRFIGKRAVVIGGSIAGMLAARILSDFYEEVLILEKDQKSKKGMTQTGVPQGSHGHALLKSGEEILTELFPGIVEELIADGSVTSDFTSKLAWNHHGSWKVKYHSGVSIIQQSRPFLEWHIKRRLALIPNVSFLYGHKAKKLQIHRDFTHVEGLEVQIDGGSSVPFKADLVVDASGAGAITSSWLQSLGYDAPSKTEVKVDLFYASRIYSSLSSESYDWGNLLVYPNPPKQNYGGSISPIENQRWMVTLLGYAAESVPQSGDEFLQFARGLEHPDVYEAIKNGTPESDISVYRFPALRRFHYDKLQHFPNGLIVMGDAFCRMDPVFGQGMSIAALEAIALKKELQKALQKNNPAQISKNAHRSFSKIIDVPWIIALTEDFRFTHTVGAQPFGLPFLKWYVKRVILACAANRKVYGKLINVLQLKAHPISLFSPSTLKAVLFLGKR
;
A
#
# COMPACT_ATOMS: atom_id res chain seq x y z
N MET A 1 -0.03 -45.92 -4.71
CA MET A 1 -0.32 -44.48 -5.00
C MET A 1 -0.08 -43.71 -3.72
N SER A 2 1.01 -42.96 -3.64
CA SER A 2 1.32 -42.07 -2.51
C SER A 2 0.18 -41.05 -2.39
N LYS A 3 -0.44 -40.92 -1.21
CA LYS A 3 -1.37 -39.82 -0.91
C LYS A 3 -0.57 -38.55 -1.10
N THR A 4 -0.78 -37.84 -2.21
CA THR A 4 -0.25 -36.47 -2.36
C THR A 4 -0.77 -35.67 -1.19
N ASN A 5 0.13 -35.23 -0.31
CA ASN A 5 -0.20 -34.36 0.83
C ASN A 5 -0.87 -33.13 0.26
N ARG A 6 -2.14 -32.89 0.56
CA ARG A 6 -2.92 -31.76 0.08
C ARG A 6 -2.42 -30.44 0.70
N PHE A 7 -1.83 -30.50 1.89
CA PHE A 7 -1.36 -29.36 2.66
C PHE A 7 0.15 -29.46 2.95
N ILE A 8 0.80 -28.31 3.09
CA ILE A 8 2.21 -28.18 3.49
C ILE A 8 2.35 -28.37 5.01
N GLY A 9 1.37 -27.95 5.79
CA GLY A 9 1.37 -28.01 7.24
C GLY A 9 -0.04 -27.97 7.81
N LYS A 10 -0.13 -28.09 9.13
CA LYS A 10 -1.41 -28.07 9.86
C LYS A 10 -1.91 -26.66 10.08
N ARG A 11 -1.08 -25.78 10.66
CA ARG A 11 -1.51 -24.44 11.06
C ARG A 11 -0.57 -23.35 10.59
N ALA A 12 -1.14 -22.34 9.94
CA ALA A 12 -0.47 -21.06 9.69
C ALA A 12 -1.11 -19.97 10.56
N VAL A 13 -0.28 -19.08 11.11
CA VAL A 13 -0.73 -17.91 11.90
C VAL A 13 -0.28 -16.63 11.21
N VAL A 14 -1.21 -15.72 10.97
CA VAL A 14 -0.98 -14.40 10.38
C VAL A 14 -1.16 -13.34 11.45
N ILE A 15 -0.17 -12.49 11.63
CA ILE A 15 -0.20 -11.37 12.58
C ILE A 15 -0.63 -10.11 11.85
N GLY A 16 -1.80 -9.57 12.18
CA GLY A 16 -2.40 -8.39 11.57
C GLY A 16 -3.51 -8.73 10.56
N GLY A 17 -4.69 -8.17 10.79
CA GLY A 17 -5.92 -8.40 10.01
C GLY A 17 -6.23 -7.30 8.98
N SER A 18 -5.25 -6.53 8.50
CA SER A 18 -5.38 -5.56 7.41
C SER A 18 -5.01 -6.19 6.06
N ILE A 19 -4.92 -5.42 4.98
CA ILE A 19 -4.80 -5.90 3.60
C ILE A 19 -3.72 -6.97 3.43
N ALA A 20 -2.49 -6.72 3.87
CA ALA A 20 -1.39 -7.67 3.70
C ALA A 20 -1.67 -9.02 4.39
N GLY A 21 -2.12 -8.97 5.64
CA GLY A 21 -2.45 -10.19 6.39
C GLY A 21 -3.65 -10.95 5.83
N MET A 22 -4.69 -10.22 5.38
CA MET A 22 -5.86 -10.84 4.76
C MET A 22 -5.52 -11.54 3.45
N LEU A 23 -4.67 -10.94 2.60
CA LEU A 23 -4.23 -11.55 1.35
C LEU A 23 -3.30 -12.74 1.62
N ALA A 24 -2.41 -12.65 2.62
CA ALA A 24 -1.62 -13.79 3.07
C ALA A 24 -2.52 -14.95 3.53
N ALA A 25 -3.51 -14.67 4.37
CA ALA A 25 -4.43 -15.70 4.87
C ALA A 25 -5.23 -16.36 3.75
N ARG A 26 -5.67 -15.58 2.74
CA ARG A 26 -6.33 -16.14 1.56
C ARG A 26 -5.41 -17.12 0.81
N ILE A 27 -4.15 -16.78 0.62
CA ILE A 27 -3.18 -17.68 -0.01
C ILE A 27 -2.95 -18.91 0.85
N LEU A 28 -2.69 -18.73 2.14
CA LEU A 28 -2.37 -19.81 3.07
C LEU A 28 -3.52 -20.82 3.23
N SER A 29 -4.78 -20.38 3.04
CA SER A 29 -5.95 -21.28 3.12
C SER A 29 -5.93 -22.41 2.09
N ASP A 30 -5.20 -22.27 0.98
CA ASP A 30 -5.02 -23.31 -0.03
C ASP A 30 -3.92 -24.34 0.35
N PHE A 31 -3.08 -24.03 1.38
CA PHE A 31 -1.86 -24.79 1.70
C PHE A 31 -1.77 -25.30 3.13
N TYR A 32 -2.64 -24.85 4.03
CA TYR A 32 -2.66 -25.24 5.45
C TYR A 32 -4.06 -25.71 5.85
N GLU A 33 -4.12 -26.67 6.78
CA GLU A 33 -5.39 -27.20 7.30
C GLU A 33 -6.17 -26.13 8.07
N GLU A 34 -5.46 -25.21 8.75
CA GLU A 34 -6.02 -24.14 9.54
C GLU A 34 -5.19 -22.85 9.37
N VAL A 35 -5.86 -21.69 9.20
CA VAL A 35 -5.25 -20.38 9.13
C VAL A 35 -5.90 -19.45 10.16
N LEU A 36 -5.10 -18.95 11.10
CA LEU A 36 -5.55 -18.02 12.15
C LEU A 36 -5.00 -16.63 11.87
N ILE A 37 -5.88 -15.62 11.83
CA ILE A 37 -5.51 -14.21 11.72
C ILE A 37 -5.62 -13.58 13.09
N LEU A 38 -4.50 -13.20 13.68
CA LEU A 38 -4.45 -12.49 14.96
C LEU A 38 -4.60 -10.99 14.72
N GLU A 39 -5.65 -10.41 15.28
CA GLU A 39 -5.88 -8.97 15.25
C GLU A 39 -5.93 -8.44 16.70
N LYS A 40 -5.05 -7.48 17.00
CA LYS A 40 -4.98 -6.89 18.35
C LYS A 40 -6.19 -6.02 18.70
N ASP A 41 -6.79 -5.41 17.67
CA ASP A 41 -7.97 -4.57 17.83
C ASP A 41 -9.24 -5.42 17.90
N GLN A 42 -10.28 -4.86 18.50
CA GLN A 42 -11.61 -5.47 18.50
C GLN A 42 -12.24 -5.36 17.11
N LYS A 43 -13.23 -6.20 16.84
CA LYS A 43 -13.96 -6.23 15.57
C LYS A 43 -14.61 -4.88 15.28
N SER A 44 -14.22 -4.23 14.18
CA SER A 44 -14.85 -2.97 13.72
C SER A 44 -16.17 -3.21 12.98
N LYS A 45 -17.04 -2.20 12.98
CA LYS A 45 -18.27 -2.18 12.17
C LYS A 45 -17.96 -1.89 10.69
N LYS A 46 -18.93 -2.16 9.80
CA LYS A 46 -18.83 -1.84 8.35
C LYS A 46 -18.43 -0.38 8.14
N GLY A 47 -17.41 -0.14 7.31
CA GLY A 47 -16.95 1.20 6.91
C GLY A 47 -16.24 2.00 8.01
N MET A 48 -15.97 1.42 9.18
CA MET A 48 -15.22 2.09 10.25
C MET A 48 -13.74 1.74 10.21
N THR A 49 -12.90 2.74 10.36
CA THR A 49 -11.44 2.57 10.47
C THR A 49 -11.10 1.81 11.75
N GLN A 50 -10.18 0.85 11.68
CA GLN A 50 -9.63 0.18 12.85
C GLN A 50 -8.66 1.12 13.57
N THR A 51 -8.65 1.09 14.90
CA THR A 51 -7.77 1.91 15.74
C THR A 51 -6.29 1.69 15.41
N GLY A 52 -5.90 0.46 15.10
CA GLY A 52 -4.54 0.11 14.70
C GLY A 52 -4.15 0.46 13.27
N VAL A 53 -5.06 1.02 12.47
CA VAL A 53 -4.83 1.41 11.07
C VAL A 53 -5.24 2.87 10.84
N PRO A 54 -4.57 3.85 11.50
CA PRO A 54 -4.96 5.26 11.45
C PRO A 54 -4.94 5.82 10.02
N GLN A 55 -4.08 5.29 9.15
CA GLN A 55 -4.08 5.65 7.72
C GLN A 55 -5.40 5.32 7.01
N GLY A 56 -6.26 4.47 7.55
CA GLY A 56 -7.54 4.12 6.95
C GLY A 56 -8.51 5.29 6.75
N SER A 57 -8.33 6.40 7.48
CA SER A 57 -9.14 7.62 7.37
C SER A 57 -8.69 8.58 6.28
N HIS A 58 -7.70 8.21 5.45
CA HIS A 58 -7.14 9.07 4.39
C HIS A 58 -7.46 8.50 3.00
N GLY A 59 -7.17 9.31 1.96
CA GLY A 59 -7.28 8.87 0.58
C GLY A 59 -6.37 7.67 0.30
N HIS A 60 -6.90 6.65 -0.37
CA HIS A 60 -6.18 5.44 -0.76
C HIS A 60 -6.46 5.10 -2.21
N ALA A 61 -5.47 4.50 -2.87
CA ALA A 61 -5.64 3.96 -4.20
C ALA A 61 -5.36 2.44 -4.20
N LEU A 62 -6.27 1.67 -4.77
CA LEU A 62 -5.99 0.30 -5.19
C LEU A 62 -5.55 0.37 -6.65
N LEU A 63 -4.26 0.17 -6.92
CA LEU A 63 -3.74 0.20 -8.28
C LEU A 63 -4.27 -0.98 -9.09
N LYS A 64 -4.28 -0.86 -10.42
CA LYS A 64 -4.86 -1.89 -11.29
C LYS A 64 -4.24 -3.29 -11.10
N SER A 65 -2.93 -3.37 -10.84
CA SER A 65 -2.29 -4.66 -10.50
C SER A 65 -2.86 -5.29 -9.23
N GLY A 66 -3.13 -4.49 -8.21
CA GLY A 66 -3.74 -4.95 -6.96
C GLY A 66 -5.20 -5.35 -7.14
N GLU A 67 -5.96 -4.59 -7.93
CA GLU A 67 -7.36 -4.90 -8.28
C GLU A 67 -7.46 -6.25 -9.03
N GLU A 68 -6.61 -6.47 -10.04
CA GLU A 68 -6.58 -7.72 -10.81
C GLU A 68 -6.25 -8.92 -9.91
N ILE A 69 -5.28 -8.78 -9.01
CA ILE A 69 -4.93 -9.82 -8.04
C ILE A 69 -6.09 -10.07 -7.07
N LEU A 70 -6.72 -9.00 -6.59
CA LEU A 70 -7.88 -9.13 -5.69
C LEU A 70 -9.03 -9.88 -6.37
N THR A 71 -9.27 -9.61 -7.66
CA THR A 71 -10.26 -10.32 -8.48
C THR A 71 -9.90 -11.80 -8.67
N GLU A 72 -8.61 -12.12 -8.88
CA GLU A 72 -8.13 -13.53 -8.94
C GLU A 72 -8.38 -14.26 -7.61
N LEU A 73 -8.07 -13.62 -6.49
CA LEU A 73 -8.15 -14.24 -5.17
C LEU A 73 -9.59 -14.35 -4.64
N PHE A 74 -10.45 -13.43 -5.05
CA PHE A 74 -11.85 -13.34 -4.64
C PHE A 74 -12.75 -13.06 -5.86
N PRO A 75 -13.04 -14.08 -6.69
CA PRO A 75 -13.89 -13.90 -7.87
C PRO A 75 -15.22 -13.23 -7.55
N GLY A 76 -15.60 -12.22 -8.33
CA GLY A 76 -16.82 -11.43 -8.13
C GLY A 76 -16.72 -10.31 -7.09
N ILE A 77 -15.55 -10.05 -6.49
CA ILE A 77 -15.42 -9.00 -5.47
C ILE A 77 -15.56 -7.58 -6.05
N VAL A 78 -15.12 -7.35 -7.29
CA VAL A 78 -15.23 -6.04 -7.94
C VAL A 78 -16.69 -5.71 -8.21
N GLU A 79 -17.46 -6.64 -8.72
CA GLU A 79 -18.91 -6.52 -8.95
C GLU A 79 -19.64 -6.27 -7.64
N GLU A 80 -19.25 -6.96 -6.57
CA GLU A 80 -19.79 -6.76 -5.22
C GLU A 80 -19.49 -5.36 -4.68
N LEU A 81 -18.25 -4.88 -4.83
CA LEU A 81 -17.85 -3.53 -4.42
C LEU A 81 -18.64 -2.46 -5.16
N ILE A 82 -18.84 -2.61 -6.48
CA ILE A 82 -19.62 -1.68 -7.31
C ILE A 82 -21.09 -1.70 -6.88
N ALA A 83 -21.68 -2.87 -6.69
CA ALA A 83 -23.07 -3.00 -6.25
C ALA A 83 -23.32 -2.37 -4.88
N ASP A 84 -22.32 -2.41 -3.98
CA ASP A 84 -22.37 -1.82 -2.64
C ASP A 84 -21.93 -0.33 -2.62
N GLY A 85 -21.63 0.29 -3.78
CA GLY A 85 -21.45 1.74 -3.91
C GLY A 85 -20.06 2.24 -4.30
N SER A 86 -19.08 1.36 -4.58
CA SER A 86 -17.79 1.80 -5.13
C SER A 86 -17.97 2.47 -6.49
N VAL A 87 -17.15 3.48 -6.75
CA VAL A 87 -17.19 4.27 -7.99
C VAL A 87 -16.16 3.77 -8.99
N THR A 88 -16.55 3.61 -10.25
CA THR A 88 -15.63 3.26 -11.33
C THR A 88 -15.45 4.41 -12.32
N SER A 89 -14.24 4.61 -12.80
CA SER A 89 -13.95 5.61 -13.82
C SER A 89 -12.75 5.19 -14.67
N ASP A 90 -12.69 5.69 -15.93
CA ASP A 90 -11.45 5.61 -16.71
C ASP A 90 -10.41 6.54 -16.09
N PHE A 91 -9.25 5.97 -15.78
CA PHE A 91 -8.20 6.64 -15.00
C PHE A 91 -7.75 7.95 -15.66
N THR A 92 -7.51 7.98 -16.95
CA THR A 92 -6.92 9.15 -17.60
C THR A 92 -7.95 10.18 -18.08
N SER A 93 -9.17 9.77 -18.41
CA SER A 93 -10.21 10.70 -18.86
C SER A 93 -10.87 11.45 -17.70
N LYS A 94 -10.92 10.83 -16.52
CA LYS A 94 -11.58 11.37 -15.33
C LYS A 94 -10.60 11.83 -14.23
N LEU A 95 -9.29 11.75 -14.47
CA LEU A 95 -8.29 12.28 -13.55
C LEU A 95 -7.78 13.65 -14.01
N ALA A 96 -8.07 14.69 -13.22
CA ALA A 96 -7.37 15.97 -13.30
C ALA A 96 -6.10 15.87 -12.45
N TRP A 97 -4.95 15.77 -13.07
CA TRP A 97 -3.68 15.55 -12.37
C TRP A 97 -2.65 16.62 -12.73
N ASN A 98 -2.34 17.45 -11.73
CA ASN A 98 -1.20 18.37 -11.79
C ASN A 98 0.01 17.76 -11.11
N HIS A 99 1.14 17.72 -11.81
CA HIS A 99 2.40 17.23 -11.28
C HIS A 99 3.57 17.88 -12.00
N HIS A 100 4.59 18.32 -11.27
CA HIS A 100 5.67 19.20 -11.76
C HIS A 100 5.15 20.49 -12.41
N GLY A 101 4.06 21.07 -11.85
CA GLY A 101 3.46 22.29 -12.35
C GLY A 101 2.76 22.16 -13.71
N SER A 102 2.41 20.95 -14.12
CA SER A 102 1.78 20.68 -15.43
C SER A 102 0.61 19.72 -15.31
N TRP A 103 -0.53 20.10 -15.88
CA TRP A 103 -1.70 19.25 -16.01
C TRP A 103 -1.47 18.18 -17.08
N LYS A 104 -1.92 16.94 -16.80
CA LYS A 104 -1.85 15.84 -17.75
C LYS A 104 -2.98 15.93 -18.76
N VAL A 105 -2.72 15.49 -20.01
CA VAL A 105 -3.75 15.41 -21.03
C VAL A 105 -4.83 14.40 -20.62
N LYS A 106 -6.11 14.80 -20.73
CA LYS A 106 -7.23 13.89 -20.54
C LYS A 106 -7.52 13.14 -21.83
N TYR A 107 -7.70 11.84 -21.73
CA TYR A 107 -8.11 10.98 -22.84
C TYR A 107 -8.65 9.65 -22.31
N HIS A 108 -9.46 8.95 -23.06
CA HIS A 108 -9.95 7.62 -22.68
C HIS A 108 -8.86 6.56 -22.91
N SER A 109 -8.31 5.99 -21.83
CA SER A 109 -7.24 4.99 -21.90
C SER A 109 -7.74 3.56 -21.93
N GLY A 110 -8.98 3.31 -21.53
CA GLY A 110 -9.50 1.97 -21.29
C GLY A 110 -9.03 1.36 -19.94
N VAL A 111 -8.22 2.08 -19.15
CA VAL A 111 -7.82 1.63 -17.82
C VAL A 111 -8.86 2.09 -16.81
N SER A 112 -9.80 1.22 -16.48
CA SER A 112 -10.77 1.46 -15.43
C SER A 112 -10.15 1.21 -14.06
N ILE A 113 -10.44 2.08 -13.10
CA ILE A 113 -10.09 1.95 -11.68
C ILE A 113 -11.37 1.92 -10.83
N ILE A 114 -11.28 1.21 -9.70
CA ILE A 114 -12.34 1.17 -8.69
C ILE A 114 -11.92 2.02 -7.49
N GLN A 115 -12.85 2.81 -6.96
CA GLN A 115 -12.61 3.81 -5.92
C GLN A 115 -13.60 3.63 -4.78
N GLN A 116 -13.06 3.56 -3.60
CA GLN A 116 -13.77 3.41 -2.33
C GLN A 116 -12.85 3.79 -1.19
N SER A 117 -13.41 3.95 0.00
CA SER A 117 -12.58 4.08 1.21
C SER A 117 -11.89 2.76 1.54
N ARG A 118 -10.74 2.84 2.21
CA ARG A 118 -10.01 1.65 2.65
C ARG A 118 -10.80 0.79 3.65
N PRO A 119 -11.51 1.36 4.65
CA PRO A 119 -12.34 0.56 5.54
C PRO A 119 -13.44 -0.22 4.80
N PHE A 120 -14.01 0.36 3.75
CA PHE A 120 -15.00 -0.30 2.91
C PHE A 120 -14.40 -1.50 2.17
N LEU A 121 -13.25 -1.33 1.51
CA LEU A 121 -12.54 -2.41 0.85
C LEU A 121 -12.15 -3.54 1.82
N GLU A 122 -11.55 -3.18 2.99
CA GLU A 122 -11.15 -4.17 4.00
C GLU A 122 -12.35 -4.97 4.54
N TRP A 123 -13.51 -4.32 4.70
CA TRP A 123 -14.72 -5.00 5.15
C TRP A 123 -15.17 -6.08 4.14
N HIS A 124 -15.15 -5.79 2.84
CA HIS A 124 -15.51 -6.75 1.79
C HIS A 124 -14.54 -7.94 1.76
N ILE A 125 -13.23 -7.69 1.84
CA ILE A 125 -12.24 -8.76 1.91
C ILE A 125 -12.44 -9.63 3.15
N LYS A 126 -12.68 -9.03 4.33
CA LYS A 126 -12.97 -9.76 5.57
C LYS A 126 -14.21 -10.63 5.44
N ARG A 127 -15.28 -10.11 4.83
CA ARG A 127 -16.51 -10.87 4.58
C ARG A 127 -16.25 -12.10 3.71
N ARG A 128 -15.46 -11.95 2.65
CA ARG A 128 -15.08 -13.05 1.76
C ARG A 128 -14.19 -14.09 2.46
N LEU A 129 -13.24 -13.66 3.27
CA LEU A 129 -12.38 -14.56 4.05
C LEU A 129 -13.18 -15.35 5.09
N ALA A 130 -14.17 -14.74 5.72
CA ALA A 130 -15.03 -15.42 6.70
C ALA A 130 -15.87 -16.56 6.10
N LEU A 131 -16.00 -16.64 4.79
CA LEU A 131 -16.66 -17.75 4.08
C LEU A 131 -15.71 -18.91 3.81
N ILE A 132 -14.42 -18.79 4.06
CA ILE A 132 -13.43 -19.84 3.85
C ILE A 132 -13.36 -20.70 5.13
N PRO A 133 -13.72 -22.00 5.08
CA PRO A 133 -13.96 -22.80 6.29
C PRO A 133 -12.76 -22.95 7.23
N ASN A 134 -11.54 -22.93 6.68
CA ASN A 134 -10.29 -23.08 7.43
C ASN A 134 -9.60 -21.75 7.79
N VAL A 135 -10.29 -20.59 7.64
CA VAL A 135 -9.75 -19.28 8.02
C VAL A 135 -10.56 -18.71 9.19
N SER A 136 -9.87 -18.29 10.24
CA SER A 136 -10.50 -17.69 11.42
C SER A 136 -9.82 -16.38 11.82
N PHE A 137 -10.63 -15.36 12.14
CA PHE A 137 -10.17 -14.12 12.75
C PHE A 137 -10.25 -14.20 14.27
N LEU A 138 -9.14 -13.96 14.94
CA LEU A 138 -9.05 -13.87 16.41
C LEU A 138 -8.79 -12.40 16.78
N TYR A 139 -9.87 -11.71 17.15
CA TYR A 139 -9.82 -10.31 17.61
C TYR A 139 -9.38 -10.23 19.07
N GLY A 140 -8.79 -9.09 19.50
CA GLY A 140 -8.22 -8.94 20.83
C GLY A 140 -6.94 -9.79 21.06
N HIS A 141 -6.38 -10.39 20.02
CA HIS A 141 -5.24 -11.28 20.11
C HIS A 141 -3.94 -10.58 19.64
N LYS A 142 -3.06 -10.30 20.58
CA LYS A 142 -1.77 -9.61 20.35
C LYS A 142 -0.60 -10.56 20.41
N ALA A 143 0.11 -10.74 19.30
CA ALA A 143 1.37 -11.50 19.28
C ALA A 143 2.44 -10.80 20.13
N LYS A 144 3.10 -11.55 21.01
CA LYS A 144 4.07 -11.04 22.01
C LYS A 144 5.47 -11.51 21.77
N LYS A 145 5.64 -12.80 21.44
CA LYS A 145 6.94 -13.43 21.31
C LYS A 145 6.88 -14.60 20.35
N LEU A 146 7.93 -14.77 19.56
CA LEU A 146 8.10 -15.91 18.67
C LEU A 146 8.63 -17.11 19.47
N GLN A 147 8.09 -18.29 19.19
CA GLN A 147 8.60 -19.56 19.72
C GLN A 147 9.36 -20.30 18.62
N ILE A 148 10.62 -20.65 18.91
CA ILE A 148 11.54 -21.28 17.97
C ILE A 148 12.00 -22.60 18.53
N HIS A 149 12.18 -23.59 17.67
CA HIS A 149 12.75 -24.89 18.02
C HIS A 149 14.15 -24.75 18.65
N ARG A 150 14.53 -25.69 19.52
CA ARG A 150 15.76 -25.63 20.31
C ARG A 150 17.04 -25.55 19.50
N ASP A 151 17.03 -26.04 18.25
CA ASP A 151 18.17 -25.95 17.32
C ASP A 151 18.23 -24.64 16.55
N PHE A 152 17.31 -23.70 16.81
CA PHE A 152 17.21 -22.40 16.14
C PHE A 152 17.01 -22.47 14.62
N THR A 153 16.42 -23.54 14.10
CA THR A 153 16.24 -23.71 12.65
C THR A 153 14.87 -23.25 12.14
N HIS A 154 13.82 -23.37 12.97
CA HIS A 154 12.45 -23.12 12.54
C HIS A 154 11.54 -22.63 13.66
N VAL A 155 10.46 -21.98 13.26
CA VAL A 155 9.39 -21.50 14.15
C VAL A 155 8.49 -22.66 14.55
N GLU A 156 8.12 -22.76 15.83
CA GLU A 156 7.13 -23.70 16.37
C GLU A 156 5.80 -23.01 16.73
N GLY A 157 5.77 -21.66 16.74
CA GLY A 157 4.59 -20.88 17.08
C GLY A 157 4.92 -19.51 17.69
N LEU A 158 4.02 -19.02 18.49
CA LEU A 158 4.15 -17.72 19.16
C LEU A 158 3.36 -17.68 20.47
N GLU A 159 3.74 -16.77 21.35
CA GLU A 159 2.97 -16.38 22.53
C GLU A 159 1.99 -15.26 22.16
N VAL A 160 0.73 -15.45 22.53
CA VAL A 160 -0.37 -14.53 22.19
C VAL A 160 -1.03 -14.05 23.48
N GLN A 161 -1.10 -12.75 23.66
CA GLN A 161 -1.88 -12.11 24.73
C GLN A 161 -3.32 -11.93 24.26
N ILE A 162 -4.29 -12.39 25.05
CA ILE A 162 -5.71 -12.31 24.73
C ILE A 162 -6.34 -11.22 25.61
N ASP A 163 -7.01 -10.25 24.96
CA ASP A 163 -7.77 -9.15 25.62
C ASP A 163 -7.01 -8.44 26.75
N GLY A 164 -5.70 -8.25 26.58
CA GLY A 164 -4.84 -7.63 27.60
C GLY A 164 -4.52 -8.50 28.81
N GLY A 165 -5.03 -9.75 28.89
CA GLY A 165 -4.80 -10.71 29.95
C GLY A 165 -3.47 -11.47 29.81
N SER A 166 -3.44 -12.71 30.28
CA SER A 166 -2.28 -13.60 30.21
C SER A 166 -1.94 -14.02 28.78
N SER A 167 -0.66 -14.31 28.54
CA SER A 167 -0.19 -14.87 27.27
C SER A 167 -0.32 -16.38 27.27
N VAL A 168 -0.74 -16.93 26.14
CA VAL A 168 -0.86 -18.38 25.90
C VAL A 168 -0.07 -18.80 24.65
N PRO A 169 0.49 -20.01 24.60
CA PRO A 169 1.20 -20.50 23.43
C PRO A 169 0.25 -20.89 22.30
N PHE A 170 0.56 -20.46 21.08
CA PHE A 170 -0.09 -20.86 19.84
C PHE A 170 0.93 -21.62 18.97
N LYS A 171 0.73 -22.92 18.76
CA LYS A 171 1.56 -23.70 17.84
C LYS A 171 1.25 -23.33 16.39
N ALA A 172 2.28 -23.22 15.56
CA ALA A 172 2.15 -22.94 14.14
C ALA A 172 3.35 -23.50 13.35
N ASP A 173 3.07 -24.05 12.17
CA ASP A 173 4.10 -24.50 11.22
C ASP A 173 4.64 -23.32 10.38
N LEU A 174 3.83 -22.24 10.28
CA LEU A 174 4.18 -20.99 9.61
C LEU A 174 3.61 -19.81 10.37
N VAL A 175 4.42 -18.79 10.58
CA VAL A 175 4.01 -17.46 11.08
C VAL A 175 4.27 -16.41 10.01
N VAL A 176 3.27 -15.61 9.69
CA VAL A 176 3.39 -14.45 8.78
C VAL A 176 3.24 -13.17 9.59
N ASP A 177 4.30 -12.37 9.66
CA ASP A 177 4.24 -11.03 10.24
C ASP A 177 3.77 -10.02 9.18
N ALA A 178 2.51 -9.64 9.26
CA ALA A 178 1.88 -8.55 8.54
C ALA A 178 1.39 -7.45 9.51
N SER A 179 2.08 -7.27 10.64
CA SER A 179 1.72 -6.36 11.73
C SER A 179 1.86 -4.87 11.39
N GLY A 180 2.33 -4.56 10.19
CA GLY A 180 2.45 -3.19 9.68
C GLY A 180 3.69 -2.46 10.21
N ALA A 181 3.60 -1.14 10.34
CA ALA A 181 4.75 -0.26 10.64
C ALA A 181 5.49 -0.56 11.94
N GLY A 182 4.91 -1.36 12.85
CA GLY A 182 5.53 -1.77 14.10
C GLY A 182 6.75 -2.66 13.92
N ALA A 183 6.82 -3.44 12.83
CA ALA A 183 7.94 -4.30 12.45
C ALA A 183 8.50 -5.13 13.61
N ILE A 184 7.63 -5.84 14.31
CA ILE A 184 7.95 -6.54 15.57
C ILE A 184 8.97 -7.67 15.39
N THR A 185 9.03 -8.28 14.20
CA THR A 185 9.94 -9.40 13.90
C THR A 185 11.40 -9.03 14.11
N SER A 186 11.84 -7.81 13.75
CA SER A 186 13.24 -7.40 13.91
C SER A 186 13.70 -7.48 15.38
N SER A 187 12.88 -7.03 16.32
CA SER A 187 13.19 -7.10 17.76
C SER A 187 13.11 -8.53 18.29
N TRP A 188 12.20 -9.36 17.79
CA TRP A 188 12.13 -10.76 18.16
C TRP A 188 13.37 -11.55 17.72
N LEU A 189 13.83 -11.35 16.50
CA LEU A 189 15.05 -11.98 15.99
C LEU A 189 16.25 -11.65 16.90
N GLN A 190 16.43 -10.37 17.24
CA GLN A 190 17.51 -9.96 18.16
C GLN A 190 17.39 -10.61 19.53
N SER A 191 16.20 -10.67 20.13
CA SER A 191 15.99 -11.29 21.43
C SER A 191 16.25 -12.80 21.43
N LEU A 192 16.21 -13.43 20.27
CA LEU A 192 16.47 -14.85 20.05
C LEU A 192 17.90 -15.14 19.58
N GLY A 193 18.78 -14.12 19.52
CA GLY A 193 20.17 -14.27 19.13
C GLY A 193 20.45 -14.31 17.64
N TYR A 194 19.46 -14.00 16.80
CA TYR A 194 19.69 -13.80 15.36
C TYR A 194 20.17 -12.37 15.06
N ASP A 195 20.80 -12.21 13.91
CA ASP A 195 21.12 -10.88 13.40
C ASP A 195 19.84 -10.10 13.09
N ALA A 196 19.84 -8.80 13.42
CA ALA A 196 18.81 -7.91 12.95
C ALA A 196 18.94 -7.66 11.44
N PRO A 197 17.84 -7.58 10.68
CA PRO A 197 17.92 -7.16 9.29
C PRO A 197 18.47 -5.74 9.19
N SER A 198 19.39 -5.51 8.27
CA SER A 198 19.80 -4.15 7.94
C SER A 198 18.58 -3.37 7.44
N LYS A 199 18.57 -2.06 7.67
CA LYS A 199 17.45 -1.17 7.38
C LYS A 199 17.89 -0.01 6.50
N THR A 200 17.15 0.27 5.43
CA THR A 200 17.23 1.53 4.70
C THR A 200 16.06 2.41 5.14
N GLU A 201 16.37 3.63 5.56
CA GLU A 201 15.37 4.61 6.01
C GLU A 201 15.61 5.94 5.31
N VAL A 202 14.52 6.56 4.83
CA VAL A 202 14.55 7.90 4.21
C VAL A 202 13.48 8.74 4.87
N LYS A 203 13.91 9.80 5.56
CA LYS A 203 13.04 10.74 6.28
C LYS A 203 12.46 11.74 5.29
N VAL A 204 11.14 11.90 5.32
CA VAL A 204 10.39 12.80 4.42
C VAL A 204 9.53 13.81 5.16
N ASP A 205 9.19 13.53 6.42
CA ASP A 205 8.33 14.36 7.27
C ASP A 205 7.06 14.82 6.56
N LEU A 206 6.26 13.84 6.15
CA LEU A 206 5.00 14.04 5.46
C LEU A 206 3.84 14.01 6.45
N PHE A 207 2.84 14.87 6.26
CA PHE A 207 1.54 14.74 6.92
C PHE A 207 0.41 14.62 5.91
N TYR A 208 -0.70 14.02 6.37
CA TYR A 208 -2.02 14.09 5.76
C TYR A 208 -3.02 14.69 6.73
N ALA A 209 -3.89 15.56 6.20
CA ALA A 209 -5.13 15.97 6.84
C ALA A 209 -6.26 15.63 5.87
N SER A 210 -7.18 14.77 6.31
CA SER A 210 -8.27 14.29 5.44
C SER A 210 -9.62 14.53 6.07
N ARG A 211 -10.60 14.83 5.21
CA ARG A 211 -12.00 15.05 5.58
C ARG A 211 -12.93 14.47 4.53
N ILE A 212 -14.04 13.86 4.97
CA ILE A 212 -15.08 13.38 4.07
C ILE A 212 -16.11 14.49 3.84
N TYR A 213 -16.56 14.61 2.60
CA TYR A 213 -17.62 15.52 2.18
C TYR A 213 -18.76 14.73 1.54
N SER A 214 -20.02 15.09 1.87
CA SER A 214 -21.21 14.56 1.22
C SER A 214 -21.53 15.28 -0.08
N SER A 215 -21.10 16.54 -0.23
CA SER A 215 -21.20 17.30 -1.48
C SER A 215 -20.00 18.21 -1.67
N LEU A 216 -19.69 18.54 -2.93
CA LEU A 216 -18.71 19.54 -3.32
C LEU A 216 -19.41 20.85 -3.74
N SER A 217 -18.63 21.92 -3.96
CA SER A 217 -19.12 23.26 -4.28
C SER A 217 -19.87 23.37 -5.62
N SER A 218 -19.67 22.43 -6.55
CA SER A 218 -20.33 22.39 -7.86
C SER A 218 -21.02 21.05 -8.05
N GLU A 219 -22.17 21.05 -8.74
CA GLU A 219 -22.91 19.83 -9.07
C GLU A 219 -22.20 18.99 -10.14
N SER A 220 -21.35 19.59 -10.96
CA SER A 220 -20.64 18.89 -12.03
C SER A 220 -19.21 19.39 -12.21
N TYR A 221 -18.27 18.45 -12.22
CA TYR A 221 -16.89 18.66 -12.60
C TYR A 221 -16.56 17.83 -13.84
N ASP A 222 -15.64 18.30 -14.68
CA ASP A 222 -15.14 17.55 -15.83
C ASP A 222 -14.17 16.42 -15.41
N TRP A 223 -13.95 16.26 -14.11
CA TRP A 223 -13.12 15.24 -13.50
C TRP A 223 -13.90 14.40 -12.48
N GLY A 224 -13.49 13.15 -12.30
CA GLY A 224 -13.94 12.26 -11.23
C GLY A 224 -12.90 12.18 -10.09
N ASN A 225 -11.64 12.55 -10.37
CA ASN A 225 -10.57 12.66 -9.38
C ASN A 225 -9.75 13.91 -9.66
N LEU A 226 -9.30 14.56 -8.58
CA LEU A 226 -8.39 15.69 -8.64
C LEU A 226 -7.14 15.38 -7.83
N LEU A 227 -5.96 15.50 -8.44
CA LEU A 227 -4.66 15.38 -7.79
C LEU A 227 -3.82 16.62 -8.09
N VAL A 228 -3.50 17.38 -7.07
CA VAL A 228 -2.56 18.48 -7.11
C VAL A 228 -1.33 18.08 -6.29
N TYR A 229 -0.30 17.59 -6.97
CA TYR A 229 0.94 17.19 -6.28
C TYR A 229 1.77 18.43 -5.91
N PRO A 230 2.55 18.34 -4.81
CA PRO A 230 3.54 19.35 -4.47
C PRO A 230 4.54 19.59 -5.60
N ASN A 231 5.00 20.84 -5.73
CA ASN A 231 5.96 21.25 -6.76
C ASN A 231 7.20 21.91 -6.13
N PRO A 232 8.04 21.15 -5.37
CA PRO A 232 9.21 21.71 -4.72
C PRO A 232 10.22 22.26 -5.75
N PRO A 233 11.00 23.33 -5.44
CA PRO A 233 10.99 24.04 -4.15
C PRO A 233 9.90 25.11 -4.00
N LYS A 234 9.05 25.33 -5.02
CA LYS A 234 8.02 26.37 -5.00
C LYS A 234 6.93 26.13 -3.95
N GLN A 235 6.46 24.88 -3.88
CA GLN A 235 5.36 24.46 -3.03
C GLN A 235 5.58 23.06 -2.51
N ASN A 236 5.60 22.90 -1.17
CA ASN A 236 5.72 21.62 -0.49
C ASN A 236 4.36 20.97 -0.18
N TYR A 237 3.27 21.63 -0.54
CA TYR A 237 1.91 21.25 -0.20
C TYR A 237 1.14 20.80 -1.43
N GLY A 238 0.18 19.92 -1.22
CA GLY A 238 -0.68 19.39 -2.26
C GLY A 238 -2.03 18.95 -1.71
N GLY A 239 -2.88 18.46 -2.59
CA GLY A 239 -4.18 17.96 -2.21
C GLY A 239 -4.77 17.00 -3.24
N SER A 240 -5.70 16.21 -2.78
CA SER A 240 -6.45 15.29 -3.62
C SER A 240 -7.92 15.25 -3.25
N ILE A 241 -8.77 15.01 -4.26
CA ILE A 241 -10.19 14.74 -4.09
C ILE A 241 -10.51 13.48 -4.87
N SER A 242 -11.09 12.49 -4.19
CA SER A 242 -11.49 11.23 -4.81
C SER A 242 -12.88 10.83 -4.34
N PRO A 243 -13.74 10.31 -5.23
CA PRO A 243 -15.01 9.76 -4.81
C PRO A 243 -14.80 8.50 -3.99
N ILE A 244 -15.68 8.28 -3.05
CA ILE A 244 -15.79 7.04 -2.27
C ILE A 244 -17.23 6.54 -2.31
N GLU A 245 -17.50 5.41 -1.71
CA GLU A 245 -18.83 4.83 -1.61
C GLU A 245 -19.88 5.80 -1.07
N ASN A 246 -21.15 5.57 -1.38
CA ASN A 246 -22.33 6.36 -0.96
C ASN A 246 -22.30 7.83 -1.47
N GLN A 247 -21.76 8.07 -2.67
CA GLN A 247 -21.69 9.40 -3.31
C GLN A 247 -20.93 10.45 -2.49
N ARG A 248 -19.98 10.02 -1.66
CA ARG A 248 -19.14 10.86 -0.82
C ARG A 248 -17.79 11.11 -1.47
N TRP A 249 -17.09 12.09 -0.92
CA TRP A 249 -15.79 12.53 -1.42
C TRP A 249 -14.76 12.54 -0.29
N MET A 250 -13.65 11.87 -0.51
CA MET A 250 -12.48 11.95 0.35
C MET A 250 -11.60 13.10 -0.14
N VAL A 251 -11.44 14.11 0.70
CA VAL A 251 -10.51 15.23 0.46
C VAL A 251 -9.31 15.04 1.36
N THR A 252 -8.12 14.97 0.78
CA THR A 252 -6.86 14.83 1.53
C THR A 252 -5.93 15.98 1.17
N LEU A 253 -5.54 16.75 2.15
CA LEU A 253 -4.46 17.73 2.07
C LEU A 253 -3.18 17.06 2.57
N LEU A 254 -2.06 17.40 1.95
CA LEU A 254 -0.76 16.84 2.30
C LEU A 254 0.33 17.90 2.29
N GLY A 255 1.34 17.70 3.11
CA GLY A 255 2.48 18.61 3.15
C GLY A 255 3.73 17.93 3.66
N TYR A 256 4.86 18.33 3.09
CA TYR A 256 6.19 17.89 3.48
C TYR A 256 6.85 19.00 4.30
N ALA A 257 7.46 18.63 5.45
CA ALA A 257 8.13 19.54 6.40
C ALA A 257 7.27 20.77 6.75
N ALA A 258 5.99 20.55 7.03
CA ALA A 258 5.06 21.64 7.32
C ALA A 258 5.17 22.10 8.78
N GLU A 259 5.21 23.41 8.98
CA GLU A 259 5.22 24.03 10.31
C GLU A 259 3.91 23.78 11.07
N SER A 260 2.78 23.76 10.36
CA SER A 260 1.46 23.50 10.93
C SER A 260 0.65 22.53 10.10
N VAL A 261 -0.25 21.80 10.77
CA VAL A 261 -1.18 20.84 10.15
C VAL A 261 -2.60 21.29 10.47
N PRO A 262 -3.50 21.40 9.47
CA PRO A 262 -4.87 21.85 9.68
C PRO A 262 -5.61 20.94 10.67
N GLN A 263 -6.24 21.52 11.69
CA GLN A 263 -7.02 20.81 12.71
C GLN A 263 -8.48 21.31 12.80
N SER A 264 -8.76 22.48 12.27
CA SER A 264 -10.12 23.04 12.19
C SER A 264 -10.60 23.17 10.75
N GLY A 265 -11.92 23.28 10.55
CA GLY A 265 -12.52 23.47 9.23
C GLY A 265 -11.97 24.71 8.51
N ASP A 266 -11.79 25.80 9.23
CA ASP A 266 -11.25 27.06 8.67
C ASP A 266 -9.78 26.90 8.26
N GLU A 267 -8.96 26.28 9.11
CA GLU A 267 -7.57 25.99 8.78
C GLU A 267 -7.46 25.05 7.57
N PHE A 268 -8.36 24.07 7.44
CA PHE A 268 -8.40 23.15 6.32
C PHE A 268 -8.71 23.88 5.01
N LEU A 269 -9.69 24.77 5.01
CA LEU A 269 -10.02 25.63 3.87
C LEU A 269 -8.90 26.62 3.55
N GLN A 270 -8.29 27.23 4.56
CA GLN A 270 -7.18 28.16 4.39
C GLN A 270 -5.95 27.46 3.79
N PHE A 271 -5.65 26.24 4.25
CA PHE A 271 -4.57 25.44 3.69
C PHE A 271 -4.84 25.08 2.22
N ALA A 272 -6.06 24.65 1.89
CA ALA A 272 -6.46 24.36 0.51
C ALA A 272 -6.36 25.60 -0.40
N ARG A 273 -6.71 26.80 0.13
CA ARG A 273 -6.59 28.08 -0.59
C ARG A 273 -5.15 28.45 -0.87
N GLY A 274 -4.20 28.02 -0.01
CA GLY A 274 -2.76 28.28 -0.15
C GLY A 274 -2.02 27.37 -1.12
N LEU A 275 -2.69 26.39 -1.75
CA LEU A 275 -2.07 25.51 -2.75
C LEU A 275 -1.71 26.28 -4.03
N GLU A 276 -0.72 25.79 -4.80
CA GLU A 276 -0.30 26.41 -6.09
C GLU A 276 -1.47 26.52 -7.09
N HIS A 277 -2.46 25.61 -7.00
CA HIS A 277 -3.66 25.58 -7.82
C HIS A 277 -4.91 25.65 -6.94
N PRO A 278 -5.89 26.53 -7.29
CA PRO A 278 -7.07 26.77 -6.46
C PRO A 278 -8.10 25.64 -6.52
N ASP A 279 -7.95 24.67 -7.43
CA ASP A 279 -9.00 23.68 -7.77
C ASP A 279 -9.51 22.91 -6.55
N VAL A 280 -8.62 22.55 -5.60
CA VAL A 280 -9.04 21.86 -4.37
C VAL A 280 -9.89 22.79 -3.51
N TYR A 281 -9.47 24.05 -3.30
CA TYR A 281 -10.22 25.01 -2.53
C TYR A 281 -11.58 25.33 -3.17
N GLU A 282 -11.59 25.58 -4.48
CA GLU A 282 -12.83 25.87 -5.21
C GLU A 282 -13.83 24.72 -5.11
N ALA A 283 -13.35 23.48 -5.09
CA ALA A 283 -14.19 22.30 -4.95
C ALA A 283 -14.82 22.18 -3.56
N ILE A 284 -14.17 22.61 -2.48
CA ILE A 284 -14.62 22.34 -1.11
C ILE A 284 -15.15 23.56 -0.36
N LYS A 285 -14.92 24.80 -0.85
CA LYS A 285 -15.27 26.06 -0.13
C LYS A 285 -16.74 26.17 0.27
N ASN A 286 -17.65 25.64 -0.53
CA ASN A 286 -19.08 25.56 -0.29
C ASN A 286 -19.59 24.12 -0.15
N GLY A 287 -18.67 23.15 -0.05
CA GLY A 287 -19.00 21.75 0.14
C GLY A 287 -19.52 21.46 1.54
N THR A 288 -20.23 20.35 1.69
CA THR A 288 -20.78 19.92 2.98
C THR A 288 -19.87 18.87 3.62
N PRO A 289 -19.11 19.22 4.68
CA PRO A 289 -18.30 18.25 5.40
C PRO A 289 -19.17 17.27 6.19
N GLU A 290 -18.80 16.00 6.19
CA GLU A 290 -19.51 14.90 6.87
C GLU A 290 -18.70 14.30 8.03
N SER A 291 -17.39 14.55 8.07
CA SER A 291 -16.51 14.03 9.12
C SER A 291 -15.68 15.13 9.78
N ASP A 292 -15.12 14.81 10.93
CA ASP A 292 -13.98 15.54 11.49
C ASP A 292 -12.75 15.40 10.60
N ILE A 293 -11.72 16.23 10.86
CA ILE A 293 -10.44 16.16 10.19
C ILE A 293 -9.60 15.07 10.84
N SER A 294 -9.21 14.08 10.06
CA SER A 294 -8.24 13.06 10.47
C SER A 294 -6.84 13.48 10.08
N VAL A 295 -5.89 13.44 11.02
CA VAL A 295 -4.48 13.79 10.79
C VAL A 295 -3.61 12.54 10.93
N TYR A 296 -2.68 12.37 10.00
CA TYR A 296 -1.69 11.32 10.03
C TYR A 296 -0.30 11.87 9.68
N ARG A 297 0.71 11.50 10.48
CA ARG A 297 2.11 11.85 10.22
C ARG A 297 2.88 10.64 9.74
N PHE A 298 3.60 10.81 8.65
CA PHE A 298 4.47 9.81 8.05
C PHE A 298 5.90 10.34 8.04
N PRO A 299 6.73 9.96 9.04
CA PRO A 299 8.06 10.53 9.19
C PRO A 299 9.06 10.01 8.18
N ALA A 300 8.96 8.74 7.78
CA ALA A 300 9.97 8.11 6.94
C ALA A 300 9.45 6.87 6.19
N LEU A 301 9.99 6.67 4.98
CA LEU A 301 9.99 5.37 4.32
C LEU A 301 10.98 4.46 5.04
N ARG A 302 10.66 3.15 5.08
CA ARG A 302 11.53 2.15 5.73
C ARG A 302 11.48 0.83 5.00
N ARG A 303 12.65 0.26 4.69
CA ARG A 303 12.78 -1.05 4.08
C ARG A 303 13.74 -1.89 4.91
N PHE A 304 13.29 -3.05 5.38
CA PHE A 304 14.11 -4.05 6.03
C PHE A 304 14.64 -5.06 5.00
N HIS A 305 15.90 -5.43 5.12
CA HIS A 305 16.57 -6.35 4.18
C HIS A 305 16.62 -7.77 4.76
N TYR A 306 15.45 -8.38 5.03
CA TYR A 306 15.34 -9.77 5.47
C TYR A 306 15.92 -10.76 4.45
N ASP A 307 15.89 -10.41 3.16
CA ASP A 307 16.45 -11.19 2.05
C ASP A 307 17.98 -11.33 2.11
N LYS A 308 18.66 -10.46 2.86
CA LYS A 308 20.12 -10.43 3.03
C LYS A 308 20.61 -11.16 4.28
N LEU A 309 19.72 -11.56 5.18
CA LEU A 309 20.11 -12.32 6.36
C LEU A 309 20.67 -13.69 5.99
N GLN A 310 21.83 -14.03 6.56
CA GLN A 310 22.44 -15.35 6.36
C GLN A 310 21.65 -16.42 7.13
N HIS A 311 21.34 -16.11 8.39
CA HIS A 311 20.55 -16.97 9.28
C HIS A 311 19.18 -16.35 9.54
N PHE A 312 18.15 -17.07 9.18
CA PHE A 312 16.75 -16.68 9.37
C PHE A 312 15.92 -17.95 9.62
N PRO A 313 15.03 -17.98 10.63
CA PRO A 313 14.28 -19.18 10.96
C PRO A 313 13.30 -19.54 9.83
N ASN A 314 13.24 -20.83 9.48
CA ASN A 314 12.20 -21.35 8.60
C ASN A 314 10.83 -21.21 9.27
N GLY A 315 9.77 -21.11 8.49
CA GLY A 315 8.42 -20.94 9.04
C GLY A 315 8.11 -19.54 9.53
N LEU A 316 8.95 -18.53 9.23
CA LEU A 316 8.67 -17.13 9.48
C LEU A 316 8.70 -16.34 8.17
N ILE A 317 7.68 -15.55 7.91
CA ILE A 317 7.60 -14.62 6.76
C ILE A 317 7.23 -13.24 7.27
N VAL A 318 7.85 -12.21 6.71
CA VAL A 318 7.52 -10.81 6.98
C VAL A 318 7.06 -10.17 5.68
N MET A 319 5.92 -9.44 5.68
CA MET A 319 5.38 -8.83 4.49
C MET A 319 4.61 -7.52 4.76
N GLY A 320 4.25 -6.80 3.70
CA GLY A 320 3.58 -5.50 3.79
C GLY A 320 4.45 -4.45 4.47
N ASP A 321 3.83 -3.53 5.23
CA ASP A 321 4.55 -2.44 5.91
C ASP A 321 5.56 -2.92 6.96
N ALA A 322 5.45 -4.17 7.45
CA ALA A 322 6.45 -4.80 8.32
C ALA A 322 7.75 -5.14 7.57
N PHE A 323 7.67 -5.39 6.26
CA PHE A 323 8.82 -5.60 5.39
C PHE A 323 9.29 -4.28 4.75
N CYS A 324 8.37 -3.53 4.15
CA CYS A 324 8.68 -2.26 3.51
C CYS A 324 7.52 -1.26 3.62
N ARG A 325 7.74 -0.18 4.35
CA ARG A 325 6.81 0.93 4.49
C ARG A 325 7.13 2.01 3.47
N MET A 326 6.27 2.15 2.47
CA MET A 326 6.41 3.11 1.37
C MET A 326 5.80 4.46 1.71
N ASP A 327 6.22 5.53 0.99
CA ASP A 327 5.51 6.81 1.01
C ASP A 327 4.06 6.62 0.51
N PRO A 328 3.05 6.95 1.33
CA PRO A 328 1.65 6.73 0.97
C PRO A 328 1.15 7.61 -0.17
N VAL A 329 1.83 8.72 -0.51
CA VAL A 329 1.48 9.62 -1.63
C VAL A 329 1.34 8.88 -2.96
N PHE A 330 2.12 7.81 -3.16
CA PHE A 330 2.10 7.05 -4.40
C PHE A 330 1.01 5.97 -4.45
N GLY A 331 0.28 5.72 -3.36
CA GLY A 331 -0.83 4.77 -3.30
C GLY A 331 -0.46 3.31 -3.58
N GLN A 332 0.82 2.93 -3.43
CA GLN A 332 1.33 1.62 -3.87
C GLN A 332 1.20 0.50 -2.84
N GLY A 333 1.08 0.82 -1.55
CA GLY A 333 1.22 -0.16 -0.45
C GLY A 333 0.29 -1.37 -0.56
N MET A 334 -1.01 -1.17 -0.83
CA MET A 334 -1.97 -2.27 -0.95
C MET A 334 -1.67 -3.18 -2.15
N SER A 335 -1.26 -2.60 -3.27
CA SER A 335 -0.93 -3.36 -4.49
C SER A 335 0.40 -4.08 -4.38
N ILE A 336 1.39 -3.52 -3.65
CA ILE A 336 2.62 -4.22 -3.31
C ILE A 336 2.29 -5.44 -2.44
N ALA A 337 1.47 -5.31 -1.40
CA ALA A 337 1.03 -6.43 -0.58
C ALA A 337 0.31 -7.52 -1.38
N ALA A 338 -0.47 -7.15 -2.40
CA ALA A 338 -1.10 -8.10 -3.30
C ALA A 338 -0.07 -8.86 -4.17
N LEU A 339 0.93 -8.15 -4.71
CA LEU A 339 2.03 -8.77 -5.45
C LEU A 339 2.88 -9.70 -4.55
N GLU A 340 3.15 -9.31 -3.30
CA GLU A 340 3.81 -10.16 -2.30
C GLU A 340 3.01 -11.43 -2.02
N ALA A 341 1.69 -11.33 -1.89
CA ALA A 341 0.81 -12.49 -1.69
C ALA A 341 0.90 -13.48 -2.87
N ILE A 342 0.90 -12.98 -4.11
CA ILE A 342 1.09 -13.85 -5.31
C ILE A 342 2.50 -14.46 -5.35
N ALA A 343 3.52 -13.73 -4.94
CA ALA A 343 4.88 -14.28 -4.83
C ALA A 343 4.95 -15.38 -3.76
N LEU A 344 4.30 -15.18 -2.61
CA LEU A 344 4.15 -16.19 -1.56
C LEU A 344 3.44 -17.45 -2.09
N LYS A 345 2.31 -17.29 -2.81
CA LYS A 345 1.59 -18.42 -3.46
C LYS A 345 2.52 -19.26 -4.32
N LYS A 346 3.36 -18.62 -5.15
CA LYS A 346 4.33 -19.31 -6.01
C LYS A 346 5.36 -20.13 -5.21
N GLU A 347 5.88 -19.58 -4.11
CA GLU A 347 6.86 -20.31 -3.28
C GLU A 347 6.21 -21.47 -2.51
N LEU A 348 4.99 -21.30 -2.03
CA LEU A 348 4.21 -22.39 -1.41
C LEU A 348 3.90 -23.51 -2.41
N GLN A 349 3.51 -23.19 -3.64
CA GLN A 349 3.31 -24.17 -4.71
C GLN A 349 4.58 -24.97 -5.00
N LYS A 350 5.74 -24.30 -5.10
CA LYS A 350 7.03 -24.99 -5.28
C LYS A 350 7.38 -25.89 -4.10
N ALA A 351 7.13 -25.43 -2.87
CA ALA A 351 7.38 -26.20 -1.66
C ALA A 351 6.52 -27.47 -1.59
N LEU A 352 5.24 -27.35 -1.93
CA LEU A 352 4.32 -28.47 -2.00
C LEU A 352 4.77 -29.51 -3.05
N GLN A 353 5.14 -29.05 -4.26
CA GLN A 353 5.61 -29.92 -5.34
C GLN A 353 6.90 -30.67 -4.97
N LYS A 354 7.82 -29.99 -4.26
CA LYS A 354 9.12 -30.56 -3.87
C LYS A 354 9.09 -31.26 -2.51
N ASN A 355 7.98 -31.23 -1.81
CA ASN A 355 7.83 -31.66 -0.41
C ASN A 355 8.93 -31.09 0.51
N ASN A 356 9.27 -29.81 0.30
CA ASN A 356 10.34 -29.14 1.04
C ASN A 356 9.95 -27.70 1.43
N PRO A 357 9.41 -27.48 2.64
CA PRO A 357 9.02 -26.16 3.12
C PRO A 357 10.21 -25.27 3.58
N ALA A 358 11.41 -25.83 3.78
CA ALA A 358 12.55 -25.15 4.42
C ALA A 358 13.05 -23.90 3.69
N GLN A 359 12.70 -23.69 2.43
CA GLN A 359 13.18 -22.54 1.65
C GLN A 359 12.10 -21.47 1.41
N ILE A 360 10.87 -21.66 1.91
CA ILE A 360 9.75 -20.75 1.63
C ILE A 360 10.09 -19.34 2.11
N SER A 361 10.50 -19.17 3.36
CA SER A 361 10.80 -17.86 3.97
C SER A 361 11.85 -17.09 3.19
N LYS A 362 12.99 -17.72 2.92
CA LYS A 362 14.11 -17.10 2.20
C LYS A 362 13.74 -16.69 0.77
N ASN A 363 13.04 -17.57 0.06
CA ASN A 363 12.63 -17.33 -1.32
C ASN A 363 11.54 -16.25 -1.41
N ALA A 364 10.58 -16.26 -0.49
CA ALA A 364 9.53 -15.24 -0.39
C ALA A 364 10.16 -13.86 -0.18
N HIS A 365 11.05 -13.68 0.82
CA HIS A 365 11.71 -12.40 1.07
C HIS A 365 12.53 -11.91 -0.12
N ARG A 366 13.24 -12.80 -0.84
CA ARG A 366 13.94 -12.44 -2.08
C ARG A 366 12.99 -11.98 -3.18
N SER A 367 11.84 -12.61 -3.31
CA SER A 367 10.81 -12.24 -4.26
C SER A 367 10.17 -10.90 -3.91
N PHE A 368 9.88 -10.67 -2.63
CA PHE A 368 9.34 -9.40 -2.12
C PHE A 368 10.32 -8.25 -2.35
N SER A 369 11.60 -8.46 -2.07
CA SER A 369 12.66 -7.48 -2.31
C SER A 369 12.66 -7.01 -3.76
N LYS A 370 12.56 -7.93 -4.73
CA LYS A 370 12.50 -7.60 -6.17
C LYS A 370 11.23 -6.85 -6.56
N ILE A 371 10.09 -7.19 -5.96
CA ILE A 371 8.83 -6.48 -6.19
C ILE A 371 8.94 -5.02 -5.73
N ILE A 372 9.59 -4.80 -4.59
CA ILE A 372 9.74 -3.50 -3.95
C ILE A 372 10.76 -2.60 -4.66
N ASP A 373 11.80 -3.15 -5.29
CA ASP A 373 12.91 -2.38 -5.89
C ASP A 373 12.41 -1.23 -6.78
N VAL A 374 11.48 -1.49 -7.67
CA VAL A 374 10.96 -0.49 -8.60
C VAL A 374 10.11 0.59 -7.90
N PRO A 375 9.06 0.25 -7.13
CA PRO A 375 8.31 1.21 -6.35
C PRO A 375 9.19 2.08 -5.45
N TRP A 376 10.18 1.48 -4.79
CA TRP A 376 11.14 2.16 -3.92
C TRP A 376 11.91 3.26 -4.66
N ILE A 377 12.50 2.93 -5.82
CA ILE A 377 13.24 3.90 -6.63
C ILE A 377 12.36 5.03 -7.16
N ILE A 378 11.12 4.73 -7.55
CA ILE A 378 10.15 5.75 -7.99
C ILE A 378 9.84 6.70 -6.85
N ALA A 379 9.52 6.20 -5.66
CA ALA A 379 9.25 7.01 -4.49
C ALA A 379 10.45 7.90 -4.13
N LEU A 380 11.65 7.32 -4.01
CA LEU A 380 12.86 8.10 -3.71
C LEU A 380 13.18 9.18 -4.75
N THR A 381 12.91 8.91 -6.04
CA THR A 381 13.15 9.90 -7.10
C THR A 381 12.29 11.16 -6.90
N GLU A 382 11.06 11.00 -6.43
CA GLU A 382 10.16 12.10 -6.13
C GLU A 382 10.44 12.72 -4.75
N ASP A 383 10.69 11.93 -3.71
CA ASP A 383 10.92 12.40 -2.36
C ASP A 383 12.18 13.26 -2.23
N PHE A 384 13.25 12.88 -2.92
CA PHE A 384 14.48 13.69 -2.97
C PHE A 384 14.37 14.96 -3.81
N ARG A 385 13.20 15.32 -4.31
CA ARG A 385 12.93 16.68 -4.83
C ARG A 385 12.83 17.71 -3.70
N PHE A 386 12.44 17.27 -2.51
CA PHE A 386 12.33 18.09 -1.33
C PHE A 386 13.67 18.21 -0.63
N THR A 387 14.07 19.44 -0.28
CA THR A 387 15.39 19.74 0.29
C THR A 387 15.62 19.17 1.68
N HIS A 388 14.54 18.94 2.45
CA HIS A 388 14.55 18.38 3.80
C HIS A 388 14.59 16.85 3.83
N THR A 389 14.46 16.18 2.69
CA THR A 389 14.55 14.70 2.63
C THR A 389 15.95 14.24 2.98
N VAL A 390 16.05 13.34 3.97
CA VAL A 390 17.32 12.84 4.50
C VAL A 390 17.38 11.32 4.42
N GLY A 391 18.45 10.80 3.81
CA GLY A 391 18.69 9.36 3.70
C GLY A 391 19.67 9.01 2.59
N ALA A 392 19.84 7.70 2.35
CA ALA A 392 20.70 7.20 1.28
C ALA A 392 20.06 7.47 -0.10
N GLN A 393 20.73 8.25 -0.91
CA GLN A 393 20.30 8.55 -2.27
C GLN A 393 20.58 7.39 -3.22
N PRO A 394 19.64 7.06 -4.12
CA PRO A 394 19.89 6.07 -5.17
C PRO A 394 21.03 6.50 -6.10
N PHE A 395 21.78 5.52 -6.60
CA PHE A 395 22.76 5.79 -7.64
C PHE A 395 22.08 6.41 -8.87
N GLY A 396 22.70 7.45 -9.45
CA GLY A 396 22.17 8.14 -10.63
C GLY A 396 20.92 9.01 -10.36
N LEU A 397 20.60 9.33 -9.11
CA LEU A 397 19.44 10.13 -8.75
C LEU A 397 19.30 11.46 -9.54
N PRO A 398 20.34 12.26 -9.81
CA PRO A 398 20.20 13.47 -10.63
C PRO A 398 19.66 13.19 -12.04
N PHE A 399 20.14 12.12 -12.68
CA PHE A 399 19.62 11.67 -13.98
C PHE A 399 18.16 11.20 -13.86
N LEU A 400 17.83 10.40 -12.85
CA LEU A 400 16.46 9.90 -12.62
C LEU A 400 15.49 11.06 -12.42
N LYS A 401 15.82 12.05 -11.57
CA LYS A 401 15.00 13.25 -11.33
C LYS A 401 14.78 14.04 -12.63
N TRP A 402 15.84 14.26 -13.40
CA TRP A 402 15.76 14.94 -14.68
C TRP A 402 14.88 14.19 -15.67
N TYR A 403 15.09 12.88 -15.81
CA TYR A 403 14.36 12.05 -16.76
C TYR A 403 12.88 11.91 -16.41
N VAL A 404 12.58 11.57 -15.16
CA VAL A 404 11.20 11.43 -14.67
C VAL A 404 10.42 12.74 -14.81
N LYS A 405 11.02 13.88 -14.43
CA LYS A 405 10.43 15.21 -14.66
C LYS A 405 10.04 15.39 -16.14
N ARG A 406 10.93 15.08 -17.08
CA ARG A 406 10.63 15.25 -18.52
C ARG A 406 9.56 14.28 -19.03
N VAL A 407 9.55 13.04 -18.56
CA VAL A 407 8.46 12.09 -18.85
C VAL A 407 7.14 12.64 -18.37
N ILE A 408 7.08 13.12 -17.13
CA ILE A 408 5.87 13.70 -16.52
C ILE A 408 5.39 14.93 -17.29
N LEU A 409 6.29 15.84 -17.69
CA LEU A 409 5.96 17.02 -18.48
C LEU A 409 5.49 16.62 -19.90
N ALA A 410 6.08 15.61 -20.53
CA ALA A 410 5.63 15.13 -21.83
C ALA A 410 4.18 14.59 -21.80
N CYS A 411 3.70 14.12 -20.65
CA CYS A 411 2.32 13.64 -20.47
C CYS A 411 1.26 14.76 -20.57
N ALA A 412 1.65 16.03 -20.59
CA ALA A 412 0.71 17.15 -20.81
C ALA A 412 0.13 17.16 -22.24
N ALA A 413 0.86 16.63 -23.23
CA ALA A 413 0.45 16.67 -24.63
C ALA A 413 0.59 15.30 -25.34
N ASN A 414 1.25 14.32 -24.73
CA ASN A 414 1.54 13.05 -25.39
C ASN A 414 0.86 11.86 -24.72
N ARG A 415 -0.31 11.45 -25.26
CA ARG A 415 -1.12 10.32 -24.77
C ARG A 415 -0.35 9.01 -24.74
N LYS A 416 0.58 8.76 -25.69
CA LYS A 416 1.37 7.51 -25.74
C LYS A 416 2.35 7.42 -24.59
N VAL A 417 3.04 8.54 -24.27
CA VAL A 417 3.95 8.60 -23.12
C VAL A 417 3.15 8.48 -21.83
N TYR A 418 2.01 9.16 -21.74
CA TYR A 418 1.15 9.11 -20.57
C TYR A 418 0.63 7.69 -20.31
N GLY A 419 0.15 6.98 -21.34
CA GLY A 419 -0.29 5.58 -21.21
C GLY A 419 0.82 4.64 -20.71
N LYS A 420 2.07 4.83 -21.15
CA LYS A 420 3.21 4.06 -20.61
C LYS A 420 3.50 4.40 -19.16
N LEU A 421 3.48 5.69 -18.81
CA LEU A 421 3.67 6.12 -17.42
C LEU A 421 2.58 5.52 -16.51
N ILE A 422 1.31 5.54 -16.94
CA ILE A 422 0.22 4.95 -16.17
C ILE A 422 0.45 3.46 -15.94
N ASN A 423 0.84 2.69 -16.95
CA ASN A 423 1.10 1.26 -16.78
C ASN A 423 2.25 1.00 -15.78
N VAL A 424 3.26 1.85 -15.73
CA VAL A 424 4.34 1.76 -14.73
C VAL A 424 3.82 2.10 -13.33
N LEU A 425 3.08 3.21 -13.19
CA LEU A 425 2.52 3.63 -11.90
C LEU A 425 1.46 2.67 -11.37
N GLN A 426 0.71 2.00 -12.25
CA GLN A 426 -0.25 0.95 -11.92
C GLN A 426 0.41 -0.41 -11.64
N LEU A 427 1.76 -0.48 -11.60
CA LEU A 427 2.57 -1.69 -11.38
C LEU A 427 2.27 -2.82 -12.39
N LYS A 428 1.88 -2.47 -13.62
CA LYS A 428 1.60 -3.39 -14.72
C LYS A 428 2.75 -3.52 -15.71
N ALA A 429 3.66 -2.54 -15.73
CA ALA A 429 4.80 -2.54 -16.64
C ALA A 429 6.08 -2.16 -15.89
N HIS A 430 7.20 -2.73 -16.35
CA HIS A 430 8.51 -2.35 -15.82
C HIS A 430 8.91 -0.94 -16.32
N PRO A 431 9.56 -0.08 -15.49
CA PRO A 431 9.97 1.27 -15.86
C PRO A 431 10.83 1.38 -17.12
N ILE A 432 11.51 0.31 -17.52
CA ILE A 432 12.28 0.26 -18.77
C ILE A 432 11.43 0.60 -20.00
N SER A 433 10.12 0.37 -19.94
CA SER A 433 9.17 0.75 -21.00
C SER A 433 9.13 2.26 -21.26
N LEU A 434 9.49 3.08 -20.27
CA LEU A 434 9.63 4.53 -20.39
C LEU A 434 10.89 4.94 -21.19
N PHE A 435 11.85 4.06 -21.41
CA PHE A 435 13.03 4.30 -22.24
C PHE A 435 12.85 3.85 -23.70
N SER A 436 11.65 3.57 -24.13
CA SER A 436 11.36 3.24 -25.54
C SER A 436 11.64 4.42 -26.47
N PRO A 437 11.99 4.17 -27.76
CA PRO A 437 12.36 5.22 -28.71
C PRO A 437 11.34 6.36 -28.80
N SER A 438 10.03 6.03 -28.78
CA SER A 438 8.96 7.04 -28.81
C SER A 438 8.95 7.94 -27.57
N THR A 439 9.22 7.39 -26.39
CA THR A 439 9.31 8.16 -25.14
C THR A 439 10.57 8.99 -25.12
N LEU A 440 11.73 8.42 -25.48
CA LEU A 440 13.01 9.14 -25.59
C LEU A 440 12.87 10.35 -26.52
N LYS A 441 12.26 10.16 -27.70
CA LYS A 441 11.99 11.28 -28.61
C LYS A 441 11.14 12.38 -27.95
N ALA A 442 10.05 12.02 -27.27
CA ALA A 442 9.20 12.99 -26.60
C ALA A 442 9.94 13.72 -25.45
N VAL A 443 10.78 13.00 -24.70
CA VAL A 443 11.58 13.54 -23.58
C VAL A 443 12.67 14.50 -24.08
N LEU A 444 13.41 14.11 -25.12
CA LEU A 444 14.55 14.90 -25.62
C LEU A 444 14.12 16.17 -26.37
N PHE A 445 12.99 16.12 -27.06
CA PHE A 445 12.46 17.24 -27.84
C PHE A 445 11.36 18.04 -27.12
N LEU A 446 11.19 17.85 -25.80
CA LEU A 446 10.27 18.64 -24.99
C LEU A 446 10.65 20.13 -25.04
N GLY A 447 9.71 20.99 -25.47
CA GLY A 447 9.95 22.43 -25.57
C GLY A 447 10.51 22.92 -26.92
N LYS A 448 10.67 22.06 -27.92
CA LYS A 448 11.06 22.43 -29.30
C LYS A 448 9.85 22.56 -30.26
N ARG A 449 8.64 22.77 -29.75
CA ARG A 449 7.44 23.07 -30.52
C ARG A 449 6.89 24.43 -30.17
#